data_2c4eb9f2976ea1e9d2650906b03eeb15
#
_entry.id   2c4eb9f2976ea1e9d2650906b03eeb15
#
_cell.length_a   1.000
_cell.length_b   1.000
_cell.length_c   1.000
_cell.angle_alpha   90.00
_cell.angle_beta   90.00
_cell.angle_gamma   90.00
#
_symmetry.space_group_name_H-M   'P 1'
#
loop_
_entity.id
_entity.type
_entity.pdbx_description
1 polymer ?
#
loop_
_entity_poly.entity_id
_entity_poly.type
_entity_poly.pdbx_seq_one_letter_code
_entity_poly.pdbx_strand_id
1 'polypeptide(L)'
;MKKPAFEFILALAFSFLMLCSFSVKAQWRPAAQLGLSQTAPQLQLNNLSGKPIDLTAYKGKVVVVNFWASWCEPCREEFEELIQLQENYGSKGLVVLAVNLAEMKPRVMQFLKGNGFSENAIEILLDRNSIVYKTWKARGLPTTFLIGKSGKVEGVWIGAIENIDSNEVKGKIEALLRQ
;
A
#
# COMPACT_ATOMS: atom_id res chain seq x y z
N MET A 1 -41.74 -44.58 24.27
CA MET A 1 -40.39 -44.61 23.63
C MET A 1 -40.06 -43.22 23.17
N LYS A 2 -39.25 -42.49 23.93
CA LYS A 2 -38.82 -41.10 23.64
C LYS A 2 -37.51 -41.19 22.86
N LYS A 3 -37.45 -40.70 21.63
CA LYS A 3 -36.19 -40.48 20.88
C LYS A 3 -35.63 -39.11 21.22
N PRO A 4 -34.31 -38.96 21.27
CA PRO A 4 -33.69 -37.91 22.00
C PRO A 4 -33.46 -36.63 21.18
N ALA A 5 -33.54 -35.52 21.89
CA ALA A 5 -33.28 -34.13 21.44
C ALA A 5 -31.81 -33.86 21.07
N PHE A 6 -31.01 -34.87 20.79
CA PHE A 6 -29.56 -34.74 20.58
C PHE A 6 -29.15 -34.35 19.14
N GLU A 7 -30.04 -34.63 18.16
CA GLU A 7 -29.69 -34.30 16.75
C GLU A 7 -29.91 -32.85 16.36
N PHE A 8 -30.69 -32.08 17.11
CA PHE A 8 -30.93 -30.67 16.80
C PHE A 8 -29.79 -29.74 17.27
N ILE A 9 -28.96 -30.17 18.21
CA ILE A 9 -27.85 -29.37 18.75
C ILE A 9 -26.65 -29.41 17.82
N LEU A 10 -26.42 -30.50 17.07
CA LEU A 10 -25.31 -30.59 16.11
C LEU A 10 -25.53 -29.75 14.85
N ALA A 11 -26.78 -29.56 14.42
CA ALA A 11 -27.10 -28.77 13.24
C ALA A 11 -26.89 -27.23 13.44
N LEU A 12 -27.08 -26.75 14.68
CA LEU A 12 -26.90 -25.36 15.02
C LEU A 12 -25.40 -24.97 15.22
N ALA A 13 -24.57 -25.94 15.59
CA ALA A 13 -23.12 -25.70 15.73
C ALA A 13 -22.37 -25.59 14.38
N PHE A 14 -22.91 -26.21 13.32
CA PHE A 14 -22.29 -26.17 11.99
C PHE A 14 -22.64 -24.92 11.19
N SER A 15 -23.69 -24.19 11.57
CA SER A 15 -24.12 -22.95 10.88
C SER A 15 -23.36 -21.71 11.34
N PHE A 16 -22.56 -21.76 12.42
CA PHE A 16 -21.84 -20.59 12.96
C PHE A 16 -20.38 -20.50 12.51
N LEU A 17 -19.90 -21.46 11.69
CA LEU A 17 -18.54 -21.45 11.16
C LEU A 17 -18.44 -20.95 9.71
N MET A 18 -19.42 -20.18 9.24
CA MET A 18 -19.18 -19.30 8.10
C MET A 18 -18.35 -18.12 8.59
N LEU A 19 -17.07 -18.35 8.71
CA LEU A 19 -16.06 -17.33 8.90
C LEU A 19 -16.23 -16.31 7.79
N CYS A 20 -16.81 -15.19 8.15
CA CYS A 20 -16.83 -13.99 7.34
C CYS A 20 -15.36 -13.64 7.07
N SER A 21 -14.84 -14.04 5.93
CA SER A 21 -13.57 -13.53 5.41
C SER A 21 -13.80 -12.04 5.14
N PHE A 22 -13.60 -11.21 6.16
CA PHE A 22 -13.57 -9.78 5.98
C PHE A 22 -12.30 -9.46 5.21
N SER A 23 -12.42 -9.41 3.89
CA SER A 23 -11.44 -8.73 3.06
C SER A 23 -11.42 -7.27 3.52
N VAL A 24 -10.34 -6.87 4.18
CA VAL A 24 -10.16 -5.48 4.62
C VAL A 24 -9.75 -4.68 3.41
N LYS A 25 -10.75 -4.21 2.66
CA LYS A 25 -10.52 -3.29 1.54
C LYS A 25 -9.85 -2.02 2.02
N ALA A 26 -9.00 -1.47 1.18
CA ALA A 26 -8.37 -0.18 1.43
C ALA A 26 -9.44 0.88 1.73
N GLN A 27 -9.25 1.61 2.83
CA GLN A 27 -10.11 2.73 3.19
C GLN A 27 -9.35 4.04 2.98
N TRP A 28 -9.88 4.88 2.11
CA TRP A 28 -9.36 6.24 1.95
C TRP A 28 -9.68 7.10 3.16
N ARG A 29 -8.65 7.79 3.66
CA ARG A 29 -8.76 8.79 4.72
C ARG A 29 -8.09 10.09 4.26
N PRO A 30 -8.81 11.20 4.13
CA PRO A 30 -8.20 12.50 3.89
C PRO A 30 -7.18 12.85 4.98
N ALA A 31 -6.06 13.46 4.62
CA ALA A 31 -4.99 13.82 5.57
C ALA A 31 -5.50 14.65 6.74
N ALA A 32 -6.42 15.56 6.50
CA ALA A 32 -7.04 16.40 7.52
C ALA A 32 -7.76 15.61 8.63
N GLN A 33 -8.36 14.45 8.29
CA GLN A 33 -9.05 13.60 9.28
C GLN A 33 -8.10 12.82 10.17
N LEU A 34 -6.83 12.67 9.74
CA LEU A 34 -5.82 11.88 10.45
C LEU A 34 -4.88 12.75 11.27
N GLY A 35 -5.08 14.08 11.30
CA GLY A 35 -4.14 15.00 11.93
C GLY A 35 -2.74 14.90 11.33
N LEU A 36 -2.62 14.49 10.07
CA LEU A 36 -1.35 14.46 9.35
C LEU A 36 -0.95 15.89 9.01
N SER A 37 0.36 16.15 9.09
CA SER A 37 0.91 17.42 8.61
C SER A 37 0.52 17.62 7.15
N GLN A 38 0.16 18.84 6.76
CA GLN A 38 -0.11 19.14 5.36
C GLN A 38 1.11 18.86 4.47
N THR A 39 2.32 19.05 4.98
CA THR A 39 3.57 18.71 4.27
C THR A 39 3.93 17.25 4.56
N ALA A 40 4.30 16.50 3.51
CA ALA A 40 4.78 15.13 3.67
C ALA A 40 6.01 15.08 4.58
N PRO A 41 6.08 14.10 5.50
CA PRO A 41 7.27 13.89 6.31
C PRO A 41 8.50 13.59 5.42
N GLN A 42 9.69 13.77 5.99
CA GLN A 42 10.93 13.45 5.28
C GLN A 42 10.95 11.96 4.88
N LEU A 43 11.30 11.69 3.64
CA LEU A 43 11.59 10.36 3.13
C LEU A 43 12.93 10.43 2.41
N GLN A 44 13.95 9.81 2.99
CA GLN A 44 15.27 9.66 2.40
C GLN A 44 15.75 8.24 2.66
N LEU A 45 15.81 7.42 1.63
CA LEU A 45 16.16 6.01 1.69
C LEU A 45 16.98 5.61 0.46
N ASN A 46 17.72 4.51 0.57
CA ASN A 46 18.38 3.94 -0.59
C ASN A 46 17.44 2.98 -1.33
N ASN A 47 17.48 3.03 -2.65
CA ASN A 47 16.79 2.06 -3.49
C ASN A 47 17.55 0.73 -3.58
N LEU A 48 17.03 -0.23 -4.38
CA LEU A 48 17.66 -1.54 -4.58
C LEU A 48 19.07 -1.46 -5.20
N SER A 49 19.37 -0.42 -5.99
CA SER A 49 20.72 -0.22 -6.55
C SER A 49 21.69 0.46 -5.58
N GLY A 50 21.22 0.89 -4.39
CA GLY A 50 21.99 1.63 -3.40
C GLY A 50 22.00 3.14 -3.64
N LYS A 51 21.28 3.65 -4.64
CA LYS A 51 21.15 5.09 -4.89
C LYS A 51 20.24 5.74 -3.84
N PRO A 52 20.67 6.87 -3.22
CA PRO A 52 19.83 7.62 -2.32
C PRO A 52 18.67 8.28 -3.08
N ILE A 53 17.47 8.11 -2.58
CA ILE A 53 16.24 8.70 -3.09
C ILE A 53 15.67 9.60 -1.99
N ASP A 54 15.34 10.84 -2.37
CA ASP A 54 14.73 11.84 -1.50
C ASP A 54 13.40 12.28 -2.13
N LEU A 55 12.33 12.32 -1.32
CA LEU A 55 10.99 12.72 -1.77
C LEU A 55 11.00 14.14 -2.37
N THR A 56 11.86 15.02 -1.90
CA THR A 56 11.97 16.40 -2.40
C THR A 56 12.36 16.49 -3.88
N ALA A 57 13.03 15.46 -4.42
CA ALA A 57 13.37 15.36 -5.83
C ALA A 57 12.15 15.18 -6.75
N TYR A 58 11.00 14.82 -6.18
CA TYR A 58 9.76 14.60 -6.92
C TYR A 58 8.77 15.77 -6.81
N LYS A 59 9.22 16.92 -6.35
CA LYS A 59 8.39 18.14 -6.33
C LYS A 59 7.86 18.45 -7.73
N GLY A 60 6.57 18.78 -7.82
CA GLY A 60 5.88 18.96 -9.10
C GLY A 60 5.27 17.68 -9.70
N LYS A 61 5.51 16.52 -9.05
CA LYS A 61 4.88 15.25 -9.42
C LYS A 61 3.84 14.83 -8.39
N VAL A 62 2.91 13.99 -8.81
CA VAL A 62 2.04 13.24 -7.89
C VAL A 62 2.79 12.01 -7.45
N VAL A 63 2.93 11.79 -6.14
CA VAL A 63 3.70 10.67 -5.61
C VAL A 63 2.80 9.76 -4.78
N VAL A 64 2.87 8.46 -5.08
CA VAL A 64 2.28 7.40 -4.28
C VAL A 64 3.39 6.78 -3.45
N VAL A 65 3.30 6.88 -2.11
CA VAL A 65 4.25 6.26 -1.18
C VAL A 65 3.55 5.09 -0.51
N ASN A 66 3.93 3.88 -0.90
CA ASN A 66 3.34 2.65 -0.36
C ASN A 66 4.32 1.98 0.61
N PHE A 67 3.87 1.69 1.82
CA PHE A 67 4.62 0.90 2.80
C PHE A 67 4.17 -0.56 2.73
N TRP A 68 5.13 -1.47 2.51
CA TRP A 68 4.88 -2.88 2.27
C TRP A 68 5.98 -3.80 2.81
N ALA A 69 5.72 -5.10 2.82
CA ALA A 69 6.73 -6.13 3.09
C ALA A 69 6.43 -7.42 2.33
N SER A 70 7.45 -8.22 2.01
CA SER A 70 7.28 -9.47 1.27
C SER A 70 6.55 -10.57 2.05
N TRP A 71 6.50 -10.47 3.38
CA TRP A 71 5.77 -11.38 4.27
C TRP A 71 4.31 -10.95 4.52
N CYS A 72 3.91 -9.77 4.06
CA CYS A 72 2.55 -9.24 4.20
C CYS A 72 1.71 -9.71 3.02
N GLU A 73 0.76 -10.63 3.25
CA GLU A 73 -0.05 -11.21 2.17
C GLU A 73 -0.85 -10.16 1.38
N PRO A 74 -1.63 -9.25 2.01
CA PRO A 74 -2.35 -8.24 1.25
C PRO A 74 -1.43 -7.26 0.50
N CYS A 75 -0.18 -7.05 0.96
CA CYS A 75 0.80 -6.26 0.22
C CYS A 75 1.27 -6.96 -1.07
N ARG A 76 1.37 -8.28 -1.03
CA ARG A 76 1.76 -9.08 -2.20
C ARG A 76 0.67 -9.06 -3.27
N GLU A 77 -0.59 -9.11 -2.83
CA GLU A 77 -1.77 -9.03 -3.71
C GLU A 77 -1.86 -7.67 -4.42
N GLU A 78 -1.60 -6.56 -3.72
CA GLU A 78 -1.67 -5.21 -4.32
C GLU A 78 -0.45 -4.84 -5.17
N PHE A 79 0.66 -5.61 -5.13
CA PHE A 79 1.92 -5.18 -5.74
C PHE A 79 1.81 -4.98 -7.26
N GLU A 80 1.04 -5.81 -7.94
CA GLU A 80 0.73 -5.67 -9.37
C GLU A 80 -0.03 -4.36 -9.65
N GLU A 81 -0.98 -4.00 -8.79
CA GLU A 81 -1.74 -2.75 -8.91
C GLU A 81 -0.84 -1.51 -8.83
N LEU A 82 0.21 -1.57 -7.98
CA LEU A 82 1.20 -0.48 -7.88
C LEU A 82 2.05 -0.36 -9.14
N ILE A 83 2.41 -1.48 -9.76
CA ILE A 83 3.11 -1.49 -11.06
C ILE A 83 2.22 -0.88 -12.14
N GLN A 84 0.97 -1.30 -12.23
CA GLN A 84 0.00 -0.77 -13.19
C GLN A 84 -0.25 0.74 -12.99
N LEU A 85 -0.27 1.23 -11.74
CA LEU A 85 -0.32 2.67 -11.46
C LEU A 85 0.84 3.41 -12.09
N GLN A 86 2.06 2.90 -11.94
CA GLN A 86 3.25 3.50 -12.53
C GLN A 86 3.19 3.48 -14.06
N GLU A 87 2.76 2.37 -14.64
CA GLU A 87 2.63 2.21 -16.10
C GLU A 87 1.57 3.16 -16.68
N ASN A 88 0.39 3.23 -16.07
CA ASN A 88 -0.75 4.01 -16.57
C ASN A 88 -0.58 5.52 -16.41
N TYR A 89 0.16 5.96 -15.38
CA TYR A 89 0.24 7.38 -15.00
C TYR A 89 1.66 7.94 -14.92
N GLY A 90 2.70 7.12 -15.04
CA GLY A 90 4.10 7.58 -14.96
C GLY A 90 4.44 8.66 -16.00
N SER A 91 4.01 8.47 -17.26
CA SER A 91 4.17 9.45 -18.33
C SER A 91 3.37 10.74 -18.11
N LYS A 92 2.35 10.71 -17.25
CA LYS A 92 1.49 11.84 -16.88
C LYS A 92 1.99 12.59 -15.64
N GLY A 93 3.13 12.15 -15.05
CA GLY A 93 3.75 12.82 -13.90
C GLY A 93 3.45 12.19 -12.54
N LEU A 94 3.01 10.92 -12.50
CA LEU A 94 2.94 10.13 -11.26
C LEU A 94 4.24 9.36 -11.03
N VAL A 95 4.59 9.15 -9.78
CA VAL A 95 5.69 8.28 -9.34
C VAL A 95 5.21 7.39 -8.20
N VAL A 96 5.51 6.10 -8.29
CA VAL A 96 5.28 5.14 -7.20
C VAL A 96 6.60 4.86 -6.48
N LEU A 97 6.63 5.11 -5.18
CA LEU A 97 7.72 4.78 -4.26
C LEU A 97 7.25 3.66 -3.33
N ALA A 98 7.70 2.45 -3.59
CA ALA A 98 7.36 1.27 -2.77
C ALA A 98 8.39 1.12 -1.65
N VAL A 99 8.05 1.57 -0.43
CA VAL A 99 8.92 1.53 0.74
C VAL A 99 8.81 0.18 1.44
N ASN A 100 9.83 -0.64 1.29
CA ASN A 100 9.91 -1.96 1.93
C ASN A 100 10.34 -1.85 3.39
N LEU A 101 9.57 -2.49 4.29
CA LEU A 101 9.73 -2.39 5.72
C LEU A 101 10.59 -3.52 6.30
N ALA A 102 11.70 -3.16 6.96
CA ALA A 102 12.52 -4.02 7.81
C ALA A 102 13.09 -5.27 7.11
N GLU A 103 13.24 -5.26 5.79
CA GLU A 103 13.84 -6.36 5.04
C GLU A 103 15.16 -5.97 4.38
N MET A 104 16.00 -6.96 4.13
CA MET A 104 17.25 -6.82 3.39
C MET A 104 17.00 -7.00 1.89
N LYS A 105 17.80 -6.33 1.05
CA LYS A 105 17.71 -6.45 -0.41
C LYS A 105 17.55 -7.89 -0.93
N PRO A 106 18.31 -8.92 -0.48
CA PRO A 106 18.14 -10.28 -1.00
C PRO A 106 16.71 -10.83 -0.83
N ARG A 107 16.03 -10.50 0.28
CA ARG A 107 14.67 -10.94 0.54
C ARG A 107 13.68 -10.28 -0.42
N VAL A 108 13.81 -8.97 -0.63
CA VAL A 108 13.01 -8.21 -1.60
C VAL A 108 13.22 -8.75 -3.01
N MET A 109 14.48 -8.98 -3.42
CA MET A 109 14.81 -9.56 -4.72
C MET A 109 14.23 -10.97 -4.93
N GLN A 110 14.24 -11.80 -3.87
CA GLN A 110 13.59 -13.11 -3.91
C GLN A 110 12.09 -13.01 -4.16
N PHE A 111 11.40 -12.05 -3.51
CA PHE A 111 9.99 -11.78 -3.74
C PHE A 111 9.72 -11.35 -5.19
N LEU A 112 10.46 -10.37 -5.70
CA LEU A 112 10.28 -9.88 -7.07
C LEU A 112 10.47 -11.01 -8.09
N LYS A 113 11.58 -11.73 -8.00
CA LYS A 113 11.90 -12.85 -8.90
C LYS A 113 10.87 -13.96 -8.83
N GLY A 114 10.43 -14.31 -7.62
CA GLY A 114 9.44 -15.38 -7.40
C GLY A 114 8.05 -15.08 -7.97
N ASN A 115 7.73 -13.79 -8.18
CA ASN A 115 6.46 -13.35 -8.76
C ASN A 115 6.61 -12.80 -10.20
N GLY A 116 7.80 -12.86 -10.79
CA GLY A 116 8.03 -12.38 -12.16
C GLY A 116 8.06 -10.85 -12.31
N PHE A 117 8.19 -10.11 -11.20
CA PHE A 117 8.24 -8.66 -11.23
C PHE A 117 9.64 -8.14 -11.57
N SER A 118 9.70 -7.14 -12.46
CA SER A 118 10.94 -6.42 -12.74
C SER A 118 11.35 -5.54 -11.55
N GLU A 119 12.64 -5.54 -11.22
CA GLU A 119 13.18 -4.65 -10.17
C GLU A 119 13.11 -3.15 -10.53
N ASN A 120 12.85 -2.85 -11.80
CA ASN A 120 12.74 -1.49 -12.33
C ASN A 120 11.29 -1.09 -12.67
N ALA A 121 10.30 -1.93 -12.38
CA ALA A 121 8.91 -1.63 -12.67
C ALA A 121 8.40 -0.41 -11.88
N ILE A 122 8.80 -0.32 -10.61
CA ILE A 122 8.55 0.81 -9.70
C ILE A 122 9.79 1.08 -8.85
N GLU A 123 9.90 2.27 -8.26
CA GLU A 123 11.03 2.61 -7.38
C GLU A 123 10.87 1.96 -6.01
N ILE A 124 11.71 0.98 -5.69
CA ILE A 124 11.68 0.24 -4.42
C ILE A 124 12.75 0.78 -3.47
N LEU A 125 12.32 1.22 -2.29
CA LEU A 125 13.15 1.81 -1.25
C LEU A 125 13.24 0.89 -0.03
N LEU A 126 14.38 0.88 0.67
CA LEU A 126 14.63 -0.01 1.80
C LEU A 126 14.63 0.75 3.13
N ASP A 127 13.54 0.69 3.90
CA ASP A 127 13.46 1.22 5.28
C ASP A 127 13.81 0.12 6.29
N ARG A 128 15.10 -0.27 6.32
CA ARG A 128 15.60 -1.39 7.12
C ARG A 128 15.33 -1.26 8.62
N ASN A 129 15.31 -0.04 9.12
CA ASN A 129 15.16 0.26 10.55
C ASN A 129 13.76 0.75 10.90
N SER A 130 12.85 0.77 9.94
CA SER A 130 11.46 1.24 10.10
C SER A 130 11.37 2.69 10.60
N ILE A 131 12.38 3.52 10.30
CA ILE A 131 12.43 4.92 10.75
C ILE A 131 11.44 5.77 9.95
N VAL A 132 11.45 5.63 8.62
CA VAL A 132 10.54 6.37 7.74
C VAL A 132 9.10 5.93 8.00
N TYR A 133 8.83 4.64 8.10
CA TYR A 133 7.53 4.09 8.48
C TYR A 133 6.95 4.73 9.75
N LYS A 134 7.78 4.81 10.82
CA LYS A 134 7.38 5.43 12.09
C LYS A 134 7.17 6.95 11.97
N THR A 135 8.05 7.64 11.25
CA THR A 135 7.98 9.09 11.01
C THR A 135 6.71 9.45 10.25
N TRP A 136 6.31 8.61 9.30
CA TRP A 136 5.07 8.77 8.53
C TRP A 136 3.81 8.35 9.30
N LYS A 137 3.97 7.85 10.53
CA LYS A 137 2.88 7.36 11.39
C LYS A 137 1.99 6.33 10.68
N ALA A 138 2.58 5.55 9.78
CA ALA A 138 1.89 4.44 9.13
C ALA A 138 1.47 3.42 10.19
N ARG A 139 0.25 2.88 10.06
CA ARG A 139 -0.35 1.97 11.04
C ARG A 139 -0.82 0.70 10.35
N GLY A 140 0.05 -0.27 10.27
CA GLY A 140 -0.21 -1.54 9.56
C GLY A 140 0.27 -1.52 8.11
N LEU A 141 0.22 -2.68 7.49
CA LEU A 141 0.60 -2.90 6.11
C LEU A 141 -0.55 -3.57 5.34
N PRO A 142 -0.74 -3.20 4.08
CA PRO A 142 -0.11 -2.04 3.42
C PRO A 142 -0.74 -0.71 3.88
N THR A 143 0.03 0.36 3.75
CA THR A 143 -0.46 1.74 3.94
C THR A 143 0.09 2.60 2.80
N THR A 144 -0.80 3.29 2.07
CA THR A 144 -0.45 4.03 0.87
C THR A 144 -0.82 5.49 1.01
N PHE A 145 0.18 6.38 0.98
CA PHE A 145 0.00 7.82 1.03
C PHE A 145 -0.03 8.40 -0.39
N LEU A 146 -0.95 9.32 -0.63
CA LEU A 146 -1.03 10.10 -1.85
C LEU A 146 -0.52 11.52 -1.59
N ILE A 147 0.49 11.92 -2.35
CA ILE A 147 1.18 13.20 -2.24
C ILE A 147 0.90 14.02 -3.49
N GLY A 148 0.41 15.24 -3.31
CA GLY A 148 0.16 16.18 -4.41
C GLY A 148 1.45 16.84 -4.92
N LYS A 149 1.37 17.53 -6.06
CA LYS A 149 2.50 18.22 -6.71
C LYS A 149 3.19 19.25 -5.82
N SER A 150 2.48 19.81 -4.86
CA SER A 150 3.03 20.75 -3.86
C SER A 150 3.87 20.08 -2.77
N GLY A 151 3.92 18.74 -2.72
CA GLY A 151 4.53 17.96 -1.62
C GLY A 151 3.62 17.80 -0.40
N LYS A 152 2.34 18.11 -0.51
CA LYS A 152 1.36 17.92 0.58
C LYS A 152 0.80 16.50 0.56
N VAL A 153 0.55 15.94 1.75
CA VAL A 153 -0.23 14.71 1.90
C VAL A 153 -1.68 15.04 1.64
N GLU A 154 -2.26 14.43 0.64
CA GLU A 154 -3.68 14.57 0.30
C GLU A 154 -4.55 13.60 1.10
N GLY A 155 -4.02 12.40 1.34
CA GLY A 155 -4.67 11.38 2.15
C GLY A 155 -3.91 10.06 2.13
N VAL A 156 -4.54 9.05 2.73
CA VAL A 156 -3.96 7.73 2.87
C VAL A 156 -5.02 6.65 2.64
N TRP A 157 -4.63 5.58 1.97
CA TRP A 157 -5.34 4.31 1.98
C TRP A 157 -4.73 3.40 3.04
N ILE A 158 -5.57 2.84 3.90
CA ILE A 158 -5.20 1.87 4.92
C ILE A 158 -5.78 0.52 4.49
N GLY A 159 -4.93 -0.47 4.27
CA GLY A 159 -5.27 -1.75 3.63
C GLY A 159 -4.92 -1.78 2.15
N ALA A 160 -5.05 -2.96 1.54
CA ALA A 160 -4.66 -3.19 0.15
C ALA A 160 -5.59 -2.49 -0.86
N ILE A 161 -5.01 -1.83 -1.83
CA ILE A 161 -5.72 -1.30 -3.01
C ILE A 161 -5.95 -2.47 -3.97
N GLU A 162 -7.18 -2.99 -4.01
CA GLU A 162 -7.54 -4.16 -4.82
C GLU A 162 -7.78 -3.82 -6.31
N ASN A 163 -8.03 -2.54 -6.62
CA ASN A 163 -8.33 -2.10 -7.98
C ASN A 163 -8.01 -0.61 -8.17
N ILE A 164 -6.97 -0.33 -8.94
CA ILE A 164 -6.56 1.03 -9.29
C ILE A 164 -7.54 1.74 -10.22
N ASP A 165 -8.31 0.99 -11.00
CA ASP A 165 -9.31 1.54 -11.91
C ASP A 165 -10.63 1.88 -11.19
N SER A 166 -10.74 1.60 -9.89
CA SER A 166 -11.87 2.06 -9.11
C SER A 166 -12.01 3.58 -9.20
N ASN A 167 -13.25 4.07 -9.29
CA ASN A 167 -13.54 5.51 -9.38
C ASN A 167 -12.91 6.30 -8.21
N GLU A 168 -12.72 5.65 -7.07
CA GLU A 168 -12.11 6.27 -5.91
C GLU A 168 -10.61 6.51 -6.11
N VAL A 169 -9.82 5.49 -6.45
CA VAL A 169 -8.37 5.60 -6.64
C VAL A 169 -8.06 6.47 -7.85
N LYS A 170 -8.62 6.11 -9.01
CA LYS A 170 -8.44 6.82 -10.27
C LYS A 170 -8.84 8.29 -10.18
N GLY A 171 -10.02 8.57 -9.62
CA GLY A 171 -10.53 9.95 -9.51
C GLY A 171 -9.63 10.86 -8.68
N LYS A 172 -9.05 10.34 -7.57
CA LYS A 172 -8.12 11.11 -6.73
C LYS A 172 -6.80 11.40 -7.43
N ILE A 173 -6.22 10.39 -8.08
CA ILE A 173 -4.96 10.52 -8.82
C ILE A 173 -5.12 11.49 -9.98
N GLU A 174 -6.14 11.31 -10.81
CA GLU A 174 -6.37 12.17 -11.97
C GLU A 174 -6.70 13.62 -11.59
N ALA A 175 -7.41 13.84 -10.47
CA ALA A 175 -7.67 15.20 -9.98
C ALA A 175 -6.36 15.93 -9.64
N LEU A 176 -5.38 15.25 -9.04
CA LEU A 176 -4.06 15.84 -8.73
C LEU A 176 -3.17 16.01 -9.95
N LEU A 177 -3.25 15.09 -10.91
CA LEU A 177 -2.48 15.21 -12.16
C LEU A 177 -2.91 16.39 -13.01
N ARG A 178 -4.20 16.81 -12.93
CA ARG A 178 -4.74 17.97 -13.64
C ARG A 178 -4.40 19.32 -13.00
N GLN A 179 -4.00 19.38 -11.76
CA GLN A 179 -3.52 20.60 -11.07
C GLN A 179 -2.15 21.05 -11.62
#